data_6cfc0fa85a9d5efad7e2ff78019bc471
#
_entry.id   6cfc0fa85a9d5efad7e2ff78019bc471
#
_cell.length_a   1.000
_cell.length_b   1.000
_cell.length_c   1.000
_cell.angle_alpha   90.00
_cell.angle_beta   90.00
_cell.angle_gamma   90.00
#
_symmetry.space_group_name_H-M   'P 1'
#
loop_
_entity.id
_entity.type
_entity.pdbx_description
1 polymer ?
#
loop_
_entity_poly.entity_id
_entity_poly.type
_entity_poly.pdbx_seq_one_letter_code
_entity_poly.pdbx_strand_id
1 'polypeptide(L)'
;PFERLSKELAGITPAVIQAILSGGPLPDAVAAKSLAYIRSDLVADDDSGTQWALPLPNPLACQWLKVWLLRRNRIHHQEEPILEEYNFALANSAYHCGGLMAIYAAIQQAAMPDVNTGIVERYYASAIQMPALVIGQLSSRSNHHLEKLENKWLAGEYQKKLQQVSVALGTAIPATLNLEQQSYFALGYYQMGAKLNQDKNEHIAAKKAAETTKE
;
A
#
# COMPACT_ATOMS: atom_id res chain seq x y z
N PRO A 1 18.47 3.73 -4.70
CA PRO A 1 17.35 2.75 -4.69
C PRO A 1 17.22 2.01 -6.02
N PHE A 2 17.17 2.70 -7.16
CA PHE A 2 17.04 2.10 -8.49
C PHE A 2 18.08 1.03 -8.82
N GLU A 3 19.36 1.28 -8.52
CA GLU A 3 20.45 0.36 -8.79
C GLU A 3 20.32 -0.96 -8.03
N ARG A 4 19.81 -0.92 -6.79
CA ARG A 4 19.66 -2.12 -5.97
C ARG A 4 18.58 -3.04 -6.53
N LEU A 5 17.38 -2.53 -6.82
CA LEU A 5 16.31 -3.33 -7.42
C LEU A 5 16.69 -3.84 -8.81
N SER A 6 17.36 -3.01 -9.62
CA SER A 6 17.88 -3.39 -10.95
C SER A 6 18.88 -4.55 -10.85
N LYS A 7 19.80 -4.51 -9.89
CA LYS A 7 20.74 -5.62 -9.63
C LYS A 7 20.03 -6.88 -9.15
N GLU A 8 19.04 -6.75 -8.28
CA GLU A 8 18.22 -7.87 -7.79
C GLU A 8 17.47 -8.57 -8.93
N LEU A 9 16.93 -7.80 -9.87
CA LEU A 9 16.22 -8.33 -11.03
C LEU A 9 17.15 -8.82 -12.15
N ALA A 10 18.40 -8.37 -12.21
CA ALA A 10 19.35 -8.75 -13.26
C ALA A 10 19.55 -10.27 -13.35
N GLY A 11 19.61 -10.97 -12.23
CA GLY A 11 19.76 -12.43 -12.17
C GLY A 11 18.59 -13.24 -12.76
N ILE A 12 17.42 -12.62 -12.95
CA ILE A 12 16.24 -13.27 -13.54
C ILE A 12 15.88 -12.71 -14.91
N THR A 13 16.67 -11.75 -15.43
CA THR A 13 16.43 -11.07 -16.72
C THR A 13 16.23 -12.04 -17.89
N PRO A 14 17.04 -13.10 -18.09
CA PRO A 14 16.84 -14.02 -19.19
C PRO A 14 15.46 -14.70 -19.15
N ALA A 15 15.02 -15.15 -17.98
CA ALA A 15 13.70 -15.79 -17.81
C ALA A 15 12.55 -14.78 -18.03
N VAL A 16 12.73 -13.53 -17.61
CA VAL A 16 11.77 -12.44 -17.87
C VAL A 16 11.66 -12.16 -19.37
N ILE A 17 12.79 -12.03 -20.08
CA ILE A 17 12.79 -11.81 -21.53
C ILE A 17 12.12 -12.97 -22.26
N GLN A 18 12.45 -14.21 -21.90
CA GLN A 18 11.82 -15.39 -22.49
C GLN A 18 10.30 -15.40 -22.28
N ALA A 19 9.83 -15.10 -21.07
CA ALA A 19 8.41 -15.00 -20.77
C ALA A 19 7.72 -13.87 -21.57
N ILE A 20 8.38 -12.73 -21.76
CA ILE A 20 7.86 -11.63 -22.58
C ILE A 20 7.73 -12.06 -24.04
N LEU A 21 8.75 -12.68 -24.62
CA LEU A 21 8.77 -13.09 -26.02
C LEU A 21 7.78 -14.23 -26.32
N SER A 22 7.60 -15.16 -25.38
CA SER A 22 6.65 -16.28 -25.54
C SER A 22 5.19 -15.92 -25.21
N GLY A 23 4.92 -14.70 -24.67
CA GLY A 23 3.60 -14.34 -24.16
C GLY A 23 3.21 -15.06 -22.86
N GLY A 24 4.14 -15.81 -22.26
CA GLY A 24 3.92 -16.61 -21.05
C GLY A 24 3.89 -15.80 -19.75
N PRO A 25 3.63 -16.48 -18.60
CA PRO A 25 3.66 -15.86 -17.29
C PRO A 25 5.08 -15.41 -16.92
N LEU A 26 5.19 -14.31 -16.19
CA LEU A 26 6.46 -13.91 -15.60
C LEU A 26 6.83 -14.86 -14.46
N PRO A 27 8.15 -15.14 -14.24
CA PRO A 27 8.60 -15.97 -13.13
C PRO A 27 8.14 -15.43 -11.77
N ASP A 28 7.77 -16.30 -10.85
CA ASP A 28 7.38 -15.93 -9.48
C ASP A 28 8.51 -15.21 -8.72
N ALA A 29 9.76 -15.43 -9.14
CA ALA A 29 10.91 -14.70 -8.62
C ALA A 29 10.80 -13.17 -8.81
N VAL A 30 10.07 -12.69 -9.83
CA VAL A 30 9.80 -11.26 -10.02
C VAL A 30 9.00 -10.72 -8.84
N ALA A 31 7.89 -11.38 -8.51
CA ALA A 31 7.05 -10.96 -7.37
C ALA A 31 7.81 -11.12 -6.04
N ALA A 32 8.48 -12.26 -5.82
CA ALA A 32 9.21 -12.50 -4.58
C ALA A 32 10.32 -11.46 -4.32
N LYS A 33 11.11 -11.11 -5.35
CA LYS A 33 12.16 -10.08 -5.24
C LYS A 33 11.58 -8.68 -5.04
N SER A 34 10.51 -8.33 -5.74
CA SER A 34 9.83 -7.03 -5.58
C SER A 34 9.25 -6.89 -4.17
N LEU A 35 8.61 -7.93 -3.63
CA LEU A 35 8.09 -7.94 -2.26
C LEU A 35 9.20 -7.85 -1.21
N ALA A 36 10.32 -8.55 -1.41
CA ALA A 36 11.47 -8.47 -0.52
C ALA A 36 12.06 -7.06 -0.51
N TYR A 37 12.15 -6.44 -1.68
CA TYR A 37 12.61 -5.06 -1.82
C TYR A 37 11.65 -4.07 -1.12
N ILE A 38 10.34 -4.16 -1.36
CA ILE A 38 9.34 -3.31 -0.71
C ILE A 38 9.45 -3.40 0.82
N ARG A 39 9.57 -4.61 1.37
CA ARG A 39 9.73 -4.79 2.81
C ARG A 39 10.99 -4.11 3.36
N SER A 40 12.11 -4.23 2.65
CA SER A 40 13.37 -3.58 3.08
C SER A 40 13.34 -2.06 2.92
N ASP A 41 12.65 -1.55 1.91
CA ASP A 41 12.53 -0.13 1.60
C ASP A 41 11.65 0.59 2.64
N LEU A 42 10.54 -0.05 3.08
CA LEU A 42 9.65 0.50 4.09
C LEU A 42 10.23 0.50 5.52
N VAL A 43 11.28 -0.28 5.76
CA VAL A 43 11.97 -0.35 7.07
C VAL A 43 13.21 0.55 7.09
N ALA A 44 13.74 0.92 5.93
CA ALA A 44 14.87 1.84 5.86
C ALA A 44 14.42 3.25 6.24
N ASP A 45 15.07 3.84 7.26
CA ASP A 45 14.85 5.24 7.64
C ASP A 45 15.02 6.13 6.42
N ASP A 46 13.94 6.76 5.97
CA ASP A 46 14.01 7.79 4.96
C ASP A 46 14.30 9.13 5.63
N ASP A 47 15.57 9.53 5.57
CA ASP A 47 16.09 10.84 6.02
C ASP A 47 15.57 12.01 5.14
N SER A 48 14.55 11.75 4.28
CA SER A 48 14.06 12.68 3.26
C SER A 48 13.26 13.87 3.80
N GLY A 49 13.15 14.03 5.12
CA GLY A 49 12.64 15.27 5.74
C GLY A 49 11.19 15.65 5.44
N THR A 50 10.44 14.83 4.74
CA THR A 50 9.01 15.03 4.50
C THR A 50 8.18 14.44 5.64
N GLN A 51 8.16 15.11 6.75
CA GLN A 51 7.52 14.75 8.02
C GLN A 51 6.01 14.44 7.94
N TRP A 52 5.40 14.55 6.77
CA TRP A 52 3.95 14.53 6.60
C TRP A 52 3.40 13.47 5.64
N ALA A 53 4.24 12.82 4.86
CA ALA A 53 3.82 11.84 3.87
C ALA A 53 3.93 10.42 4.44
N LEU A 54 2.89 9.59 4.20
CA LEU A 54 2.96 8.17 4.51
C LEU A 54 4.13 7.53 3.74
N PRO A 55 5.00 6.73 4.36
CA PRO A 55 6.05 6.02 3.65
C PRO A 55 5.44 5.09 2.61
N LEU A 56 5.78 5.32 1.34
CA LEU A 56 5.31 4.51 0.22
C LEU A 56 6.45 3.62 -0.26
N PRO A 57 6.14 2.37 -0.65
CA PRO A 57 7.13 1.49 -1.26
C PRO A 57 7.61 2.04 -2.58
N ASN A 58 8.78 1.63 -3.00
CA ASN A 58 9.39 2.05 -4.27
C ASN A 58 8.42 1.83 -5.45
N PRO A 59 8.08 2.88 -6.22
CA PRO A 59 7.12 2.80 -7.30
C PRO A 59 7.48 1.75 -8.36
N LEU A 60 8.78 1.57 -8.66
CA LEU A 60 9.24 0.59 -9.63
C LEU A 60 8.95 -0.85 -9.16
N ALA A 61 9.16 -1.15 -7.88
CA ALA A 61 8.83 -2.46 -7.32
C ALA A 61 7.32 -2.74 -7.41
N CYS A 62 6.49 -1.74 -7.15
CA CYS A 62 5.04 -1.83 -7.30
C CYS A 62 4.62 -2.03 -8.76
N GLN A 63 5.28 -1.37 -9.73
CA GLN A 63 5.04 -1.58 -11.15
C GLN A 63 5.40 -3.01 -11.59
N TRP A 64 6.50 -3.58 -11.10
CA TRP A 64 6.84 -4.98 -11.38
C TRP A 64 5.80 -5.95 -10.83
N LEU A 65 5.30 -5.73 -9.61
CA LEU A 65 4.20 -6.52 -9.06
C LEU A 65 2.94 -6.40 -9.91
N LYS A 66 2.59 -5.19 -10.33
CA LYS A 66 1.43 -4.93 -11.19
C LYS A 66 1.54 -5.67 -12.51
N VAL A 67 2.69 -5.59 -13.20
CA VAL A 67 2.92 -6.29 -14.46
C VAL A 67 2.87 -7.82 -14.27
N TRP A 68 3.43 -8.33 -13.18
CA TRP A 68 3.39 -9.75 -12.85
C TRP A 68 1.95 -10.24 -12.64
N LEU A 69 1.15 -9.53 -11.86
CA LEU A 69 -0.27 -9.83 -11.61
C LEU A 69 -1.09 -9.77 -12.89
N LEU A 70 -0.95 -8.70 -13.70
CA LEU A 70 -1.69 -8.55 -14.95
C LEU A 70 -1.42 -9.68 -15.92
N ARG A 71 -0.16 -10.15 -16.05
CA ARG A 71 0.17 -11.27 -16.91
C ARG A 71 -0.38 -12.59 -16.38
N ARG A 72 -0.33 -12.80 -15.06
CA ARG A 72 -0.90 -13.97 -14.41
C ARG A 72 -2.41 -14.03 -14.59
N ASN A 73 -3.11 -12.93 -14.33
CA ASN A 73 -4.57 -12.83 -14.50
C ASN A 73 -5.00 -13.07 -15.95
N ARG A 74 -4.28 -12.52 -16.93
CA ARG A 74 -4.57 -12.75 -18.35
C ARG A 74 -4.52 -14.23 -18.72
N ILE A 75 -3.52 -14.97 -18.21
CA ILE A 75 -3.37 -16.39 -18.49
C ILE A 75 -4.49 -17.21 -17.82
N HIS A 76 -4.95 -16.80 -16.65
CA HIS A 76 -6.04 -17.45 -15.94
C HIS A 76 -7.43 -16.93 -16.35
N HIS A 77 -7.54 -16.10 -17.39
CA HIS A 77 -8.79 -15.47 -17.85
C HIS A 77 -9.52 -14.68 -16.76
N GLN A 78 -8.79 -14.16 -15.78
CA GLN A 78 -9.30 -13.28 -14.74
C GLN A 78 -9.07 -11.84 -15.16
N GLU A 79 -10.07 -11.19 -15.73
CA GLU A 79 -10.01 -9.79 -16.15
C GLU A 79 -10.32 -8.82 -15.00
N GLU A 80 -9.62 -8.93 -13.89
CA GLU A 80 -9.74 -7.91 -12.85
C GLU A 80 -8.85 -6.71 -13.20
N PRO A 81 -9.42 -5.51 -13.36
CA PRO A 81 -8.65 -4.32 -13.69
C PRO A 81 -7.81 -3.88 -12.49
N ILE A 82 -6.50 -4.09 -12.57
CA ILE A 82 -5.56 -3.48 -11.64
C ILE A 82 -5.30 -2.05 -12.12
N LEU A 83 -6.08 -1.11 -11.57
CA LEU A 83 -6.06 0.30 -11.95
C LEU A 83 -4.82 1.02 -11.40
N GLU A 84 -4.59 2.25 -11.86
CA GLU A 84 -3.53 3.13 -11.33
C GLU A 84 -3.85 3.62 -9.92
N GLU A 85 -5.13 3.87 -9.63
CA GLU A 85 -5.65 4.32 -8.35
C GLU A 85 -6.24 3.17 -7.53
N TYR A 86 -6.44 3.43 -6.23
CA TYR A 86 -7.06 2.46 -5.33
C TYR A 86 -8.50 2.15 -5.76
N ASN A 87 -8.77 0.87 -6.01
CA ASN A 87 -10.06 0.38 -6.47
C ASN A 87 -10.86 -0.26 -5.34
N PHE A 88 -11.88 0.44 -4.83
CA PHE A 88 -12.79 -0.08 -3.79
C PHE A 88 -13.70 -1.21 -4.29
N ALA A 89 -13.89 -1.34 -5.59
CA ALA A 89 -14.75 -2.38 -6.19
C ALA A 89 -13.99 -3.68 -6.51
N LEU A 90 -12.67 -3.72 -6.34
CA LEU A 90 -11.87 -4.92 -6.58
C LEU A 90 -12.24 -6.00 -5.56
N ALA A 91 -12.73 -7.16 -6.03
CA ALA A 91 -13.16 -8.26 -5.16
C ALA A 91 -11.98 -9.07 -4.60
N ASN A 92 -11.01 -8.39 -3.94
CA ASN A 92 -9.80 -9.01 -3.43
C ASN A 92 -9.50 -8.60 -1.98
N SER A 93 -9.72 -9.52 -1.04
CA SER A 93 -9.55 -9.25 0.39
C SER A 93 -8.10 -8.93 0.78
N ALA A 94 -7.11 -9.53 0.15
CA ALA A 94 -5.70 -9.22 0.42
C ALA A 94 -5.34 -7.79 0.02
N TYR A 95 -5.86 -7.32 -1.11
CA TYR A 95 -5.72 -5.94 -1.57
C TYR A 95 -6.31 -4.94 -0.56
N HIS A 96 -7.52 -5.22 -0.08
CA HIS A 96 -8.18 -4.38 0.91
C HIS A 96 -7.50 -4.42 2.28
N CYS A 97 -6.90 -5.55 2.67
CA CYS A 97 -6.05 -5.61 3.87
C CYS A 97 -4.82 -4.68 3.75
N GLY A 98 -4.20 -4.61 2.57
CA GLY A 98 -3.15 -3.64 2.30
C GLY A 98 -3.63 -2.19 2.43
N GLY A 99 -4.80 -1.88 1.88
CA GLY A 99 -5.45 -0.58 2.02
C GLY A 99 -5.72 -0.19 3.49
N LEU A 100 -6.24 -1.12 4.31
CA LEU A 100 -6.43 -0.90 5.75
C LEU A 100 -5.10 -0.60 6.45
N MET A 101 -4.05 -1.35 6.12
CA MET A 101 -2.72 -1.13 6.69
C MET A 101 -2.21 0.29 6.40
N ALA A 102 -2.41 0.80 5.18
CA ALA A 102 -2.05 2.17 4.80
C ALA A 102 -2.85 3.22 5.61
N ILE A 103 -4.16 3.01 5.77
CA ILE A 103 -5.00 3.93 6.54
C ILE A 103 -4.58 3.95 8.02
N TYR A 104 -4.33 2.79 8.64
CA TYR A 104 -3.89 2.72 10.03
C TYR A 104 -2.54 3.42 10.25
N ALA A 105 -1.60 3.25 9.31
CA ALA A 105 -0.32 3.93 9.36
C ALA A 105 -0.48 5.46 9.22
N ALA A 106 -1.35 5.93 8.31
CA ALA A 106 -1.63 7.34 8.13
C ALA A 106 -2.29 7.98 9.37
N ILE A 107 -3.21 7.26 10.01
CA ILE A 107 -3.86 7.70 11.25
C ILE A 107 -2.83 7.85 12.38
N GLN A 108 -1.96 6.85 12.57
CA GLN A 108 -0.91 6.92 13.58
C GLN A 108 0.04 8.08 13.32
N GLN A 109 0.52 8.23 12.09
CA GLN A 109 1.43 9.31 11.72
C GLN A 109 0.82 10.70 11.95
N ALA A 110 -0.48 10.85 11.66
CA ALA A 110 -1.18 12.11 11.88
C ALA A 110 -1.43 12.39 13.37
N ALA A 111 -1.69 11.35 14.19
CA ALA A 111 -1.95 11.51 15.63
C ALA A 111 -0.67 11.61 16.45
N MET A 112 0.42 11.06 15.99
CA MET A 112 1.69 10.93 16.71
C MET A 112 2.87 11.13 15.74
N PRO A 113 3.12 12.36 15.24
CA PRO A 113 4.16 12.62 14.26
C PRO A 113 5.58 12.35 14.76
N ASP A 114 5.80 12.40 16.08
CA ASP A 114 7.12 12.25 16.71
C ASP A 114 7.44 10.78 17.12
N VAL A 115 6.66 9.82 16.65
CA VAL A 115 6.91 8.38 16.95
C VAL A 115 8.13 7.91 16.17
N ASN A 116 9.16 7.45 16.89
CA ASN A 116 10.42 6.94 16.33
C ASN A 116 10.26 5.67 15.48
N THR A 117 9.21 4.87 15.70
CA THR A 117 8.95 3.62 14.98
C THR A 117 7.47 3.47 14.74
N GLY A 118 7.05 3.62 13.50
CA GLY A 118 5.65 3.59 13.11
C GLY A 118 5.05 2.17 13.00
N ILE A 119 3.76 2.14 12.65
CA ILE A 119 3.03 0.89 12.40
C ILE A 119 3.68 0.11 11.25
N VAL A 120 4.18 0.80 10.23
CA VAL A 120 4.73 0.17 9.03
C VAL A 120 5.97 -0.65 9.38
N GLU A 121 6.94 -0.05 10.03
CA GLU A 121 8.21 -0.70 10.40
C GLU A 121 7.99 -1.92 11.31
N ARG A 122 7.00 -1.83 12.20
CA ARG A 122 6.72 -2.89 13.19
C ARG A 122 5.88 -4.03 12.64
N TYR A 123 4.92 -3.72 11.80
CA TYR A 123 3.83 -4.67 11.50
C TYR A 123 3.71 -5.05 10.03
N TYR A 124 4.29 -4.29 9.07
CA TYR A 124 4.11 -4.56 7.65
C TYR A 124 4.55 -5.98 7.26
N ALA A 125 5.73 -6.41 7.72
CA ALA A 125 6.25 -7.74 7.40
C ALA A 125 5.37 -8.89 7.93
N SER A 126 4.71 -8.68 9.06
CA SER A 126 3.76 -9.66 9.62
C SER A 126 2.39 -9.54 8.98
N ALA A 127 1.90 -8.32 8.70
CA ALA A 127 0.61 -8.07 8.10
C ALA A 127 0.49 -8.64 6.69
N ILE A 128 1.56 -8.55 5.88
CA ILE A 128 1.58 -9.11 4.52
C ILE A 128 1.61 -10.65 4.50
N GLN A 129 1.91 -11.29 5.61
CA GLN A 129 1.89 -12.75 5.73
C GLN A 129 0.65 -13.26 6.45
N MET A 130 0.24 -12.59 7.53
CA MET A 130 -0.85 -12.99 8.43
C MET A 130 -1.75 -11.79 8.76
N PRO A 131 -2.53 -11.27 7.79
CA PRO A 131 -3.28 -10.03 7.98
C PRO A 131 -4.32 -10.12 9.09
N ALA A 132 -4.99 -11.26 9.27
CA ALA A 132 -6.02 -11.39 10.31
C ALA A 132 -5.48 -11.10 11.71
N LEU A 133 -4.27 -11.55 12.01
CA LEU A 133 -3.63 -11.33 13.31
C LEU A 133 -3.32 -9.84 13.54
N VAL A 134 -2.76 -9.19 12.51
CA VAL A 134 -2.25 -7.81 12.64
C VAL A 134 -3.36 -6.77 12.53
N ILE A 135 -4.25 -6.90 11.55
CA ILE A 135 -5.32 -5.93 11.30
C ILE A 135 -6.28 -5.85 12.49
N GLY A 136 -6.61 -6.99 13.11
CA GLY A 136 -7.43 -7.00 14.32
C GLY A 136 -6.82 -6.21 15.47
N GLN A 137 -5.51 -6.33 15.69
CA GLN A 137 -4.79 -5.56 16.71
C GLN A 137 -4.72 -4.06 16.38
N LEU A 138 -4.46 -3.73 15.11
CA LEU A 138 -4.31 -2.36 14.66
C LEU A 138 -5.65 -1.61 14.66
N SER A 139 -6.76 -2.27 14.39
CA SER A 139 -8.09 -1.67 14.38
C SER A 139 -8.42 -0.98 15.71
N SER A 140 -8.21 -1.67 16.84
CA SER A 140 -8.48 -1.09 18.16
C SER A 140 -7.57 0.10 18.48
N ARG A 141 -6.28 0.01 18.12
CA ARG A 141 -5.33 1.11 18.32
C ARG A 141 -5.64 2.31 17.44
N SER A 142 -6.06 2.07 16.22
CA SER A 142 -6.39 3.11 15.25
C SER A 142 -7.58 3.96 15.70
N ASN A 143 -8.61 3.36 16.30
CA ASN A 143 -9.74 4.11 16.86
C ASN A 143 -9.28 5.09 17.94
N HIS A 144 -8.40 4.67 18.84
CA HIS A 144 -7.84 5.55 19.85
C HIS A 144 -7.01 6.71 19.25
N HIS A 145 -6.27 6.45 18.16
CA HIS A 145 -5.53 7.51 17.47
C HIS A 145 -6.48 8.48 16.74
N LEU A 146 -7.56 7.98 16.12
CA LEU A 146 -8.57 8.83 15.48
C LEU A 146 -9.22 9.82 16.46
N GLU A 147 -9.52 9.38 17.69
CA GLU A 147 -10.08 10.24 18.73
C GLU A 147 -9.15 11.39 19.11
N LYS A 148 -7.83 11.16 19.06
CA LYS A 148 -6.79 12.15 19.37
C LYS A 148 -6.53 13.15 18.26
N LEU A 149 -7.02 12.93 17.05
CA LEU A 149 -6.78 13.84 15.93
C LEU A 149 -7.47 15.19 16.16
N GLU A 150 -6.68 16.25 16.26
CA GLU A 150 -7.17 17.62 16.37
C GLU A 150 -7.84 18.08 15.06
N ASN A 151 -7.28 17.68 13.93
CA ASN A 151 -7.82 17.98 12.60
C ASN A 151 -9.07 17.14 12.32
N LYS A 152 -10.26 17.71 12.56
CA LYS A 152 -11.54 17.02 12.40
C LYS A 152 -11.86 16.64 10.95
N TRP A 153 -11.41 17.44 9.98
CA TRP A 153 -11.55 17.08 8.56
C TRP A 153 -10.76 15.80 8.24
N LEU A 154 -9.51 15.74 8.67
CA LEU A 154 -8.65 14.58 8.43
C LEU A 154 -9.17 13.31 9.13
N ALA A 155 -9.66 13.45 10.36
CA ALA A 155 -10.30 12.36 11.09
C ALA A 155 -11.54 11.82 10.34
N GLY A 156 -12.38 12.71 9.80
CA GLY A 156 -13.55 12.34 9.00
C GLY A 156 -13.19 11.63 7.70
N GLU A 157 -12.16 12.09 6.99
CA GLU A 157 -11.69 11.44 5.75
C GLU A 157 -11.13 10.04 6.03
N TYR A 158 -10.32 9.88 7.08
CA TYR A 158 -9.83 8.54 7.46
C TYR A 158 -10.97 7.61 7.86
N GLN A 159 -11.94 8.07 8.63
CA GLN A 159 -13.11 7.28 9.02
C GLN A 159 -13.93 6.84 7.81
N LYS A 160 -14.15 7.73 6.85
CA LYS A 160 -14.84 7.43 5.59
C LYS A 160 -14.09 6.36 4.79
N LYS A 161 -12.76 6.48 4.64
CA LYS A 161 -11.94 5.48 3.95
C LYS A 161 -11.96 4.13 4.67
N LEU A 162 -11.85 4.11 6.00
CA LEU A 162 -11.97 2.89 6.80
C LEU A 162 -13.31 2.18 6.53
N GLN A 163 -14.42 2.94 6.54
CA GLN A 163 -15.74 2.38 6.25
C GLN A 163 -15.81 1.80 4.83
N GLN A 164 -15.34 2.55 3.82
CA GLN A 164 -15.35 2.09 2.43
C GLN A 164 -14.54 0.79 2.24
N VAL A 165 -13.33 0.72 2.80
CA VAL A 165 -12.48 -0.47 2.70
C VAL A 165 -13.06 -1.63 3.50
N SER A 166 -13.64 -1.38 4.68
CA SER A 166 -14.28 -2.43 5.48
C SER A 166 -15.48 -3.05 4.78
N VAL A 167 -16.29 -2.24 4.09
CA VAL A 167 -17.41 -2.73 3.26
C VAL A 167 -16.89 -3.58 2.10
N ALA A 168 -15.85 -3.11 1.40
CA ALA A 168 -15.25 -3.83 0.27
C ALA A 168 -14.56 -5.14 0.70
N LEU A 169 -13.93 -5.16 1.89
CA LEU A 169 -13.29 -6.35 2.47
C LEU A 169 -14.32 -7.44 2.83
N GLY A 170 -15.53 -7.05 3.21
CA GLY A 170 -16.56 -7.98 3.70
C GLY A 170 -16.26 -8.51 5.10
N THR A 171 -16.66 -9.77 5.36
CA THR A 171 -16.66 -10.35 6.72
C THR A 171 -15.41 -11.14 7.08
N ALA A 172 -14.56 -11.47 6.12
CA ALA A 172 -13.43 -12.39 6.35
C ALA A 172 -12.09 -11.79 5.96
N ILE A 173 -11.23 -11.57 6.97
CA ILE A 173 -9.83 -11.25 6.76
C ILE A 173 -9.06 -12.58 6.59
N PRO A 174 -8.26 -12.76 5.52
CA PRO A 174 -7.48 -13.98 5.33
C PRO A 174 -6.49 -14.22 6.47
N ALA A 175 -6.41 -15.47 6.94
CA ALA A 175 -5.47 -15.83 8.00
C ALA A 175 -4.01 -15.72 7.54
N THR A 176 -3.72 -16.21 6.33
CA THR A 176 -2.39 -16.18 5.69
C THR A 176 -2.53 -15.80 4.23
N LEU A 177 -1.49 -15.22 3.66
CA LEU A 177 -1.45 -14.82 2.24
C LEU A 177 -0.35 -15.61 1.50
N ASN A 178 -0.71 -16.17 0.33
CA ASN A 178 0.24 -16.72 -0.62
C ASN A 178 0.94 -15.59 -1.40
N LEU A 179 1.90 -15.93 -2.28
CA LEU A 179 2.70 -14.96 -3.03
C LEU A 179 1.85 -13.98 -3.85
N GLU A 180 0.81 -14.46 -4.50
CA GLU A 180 -0.11 -13.65 -5.28
C GLU A 180 -0.90 -12.68 -4.41
N GLN A 181 -1.46 -13.19 -3.33
CA GLN A 181 -2.19 -12.38 -2.35
C GLN A 181 -1.29 -11.35 -1.65
N GLN A 182 -0.03 -11.69 -1.35
CA GLN A 182 0.95 -10.74 -0.84
C GLN A 182 1.24 -9.62 -1.84
N SER A 183 1.26 -9.94 -3.14
CA SER A 183 1.42 -8.94 -4.20
C SER A 183 0.22 -7.99 -4.27
N TYR A 184 -1.01 -8.50 -4.14
CA TYR A 184 -2.21 -7.67 -4.01
C TYR A 184 -2.19 -6.82 -2.74
N PHE A 185 -1.77 -7.36 -1.60
CA PHE A 185 -1.63 -6.60 -0.35
C PHE A 185 -0.67 -5.41 -0.53
N ALA A 186 0.53 -5.65 -1.08
CA ALA A 186 1.51 -4.61 -1.30
C ALA A 186 1.00 -3.52 -2.25
N LEU A 187 0.30 -3.90 -3.31
CA LEU A 187 -0.31 -2.97 -4.26
C LEU A 187 -1.43 -2.15 -3.61
N GLY A 188 -2.30 -2.79 -2.82
CA GLY A 188 -3.36 -2.10 -2.06
C GLY A 188 -2.81 -1.09 -1.06
N TYR A 189 -1.72 -1.44 -0.36
CA TYR A 189 -1.02 -0.51 0.53
C TYR A 189 -0.48 0.70 -0.23
N TYR A 190 0.22 0.47 -1.35
CA TYR A 190 0.80 1.54 -2.16
C TYR A 190 -0.26 2.49 -2.72
N GLN A 191 -1.30 1.95 -3.35
CA GLN A 191 -2.33 2.77 -4.00
C GLN A 191 -3.18 3.54 -2.99
N MET A 192 -3.55 2.93 -1.86
CA MET A 192 -4.26 3.63 -0.80
C MET A 192 -3.39 4.72 -0.18
N GLY A 193 -2.12 4.45 0.10
CA GLY A 193 -1.20 5.44 0.64
C GLY A 193 -0.99 6.62 -0.32
N ALA A 194 -0.83 6.37 -1.61
CA ALA A 194 -0.74 7.42 -2.63
C ALA A 194 -2.01 8.29 -2.65
N LYS A 195 -3.19 7.65 -2.59
CA LYS A 195 -4.47 8.35 -2.54
C LYS A 195 -4.62 9.22 -1.27
N LEU A 196 -4.23 8.72 -0.11
CA LEU A 196 -4.28 9.49 1.14
C LEU A 196 -3.35 10.70 1.10
N ASN A 197 -2.15 10.53 0.55
CA ASN A 197 -1.20 11.64 0.38
C ASN A 197 -1.73 12.68 -0.62
N GLN A 198 -2.36 12.24 -1.72
CA GLN A 198 -2.98 13.12 -2.70
C GLN A 198 -4.14 13.92 -2.10
N ASP A 199 -5.12 13.25 -1.47
CA ASP A 199 -6.31 13.87 -0.86
C ASP A 199 -5.88 14.96 0.16
N LYS A 200 -4.84 14.67 0.95
CA LYS A 200 -4.27 15.64 1.91
C LYS A 200 -3.63 16.86 1.24
N ASN A 201 -2.83 16.63 0.18
CA ASN A 201 -2.18 17.72 -0.53
C ASN A 201 -3.19 18.62 -1.24
N GLU A 202 -4.24 18.05 -1.83
CA GLU A 202 -5.32 18.79 -2.46
C GLU A 202 -6.07 19.66 -1.45
N HIS A 203 -6.36 19.12 -0.26
CA HIS A 203 -7.00 19.90 0.81
C HIS A 203 -6.13 21.08 1.28
N ILE A 204 -4.81 20.85 1.47
CA ILE A 204 -3.88 21.92 1.87
C ILE A 204 -3.81 23.00 0.78
N ALA A 205 -3.75 22.62 -0.48
CA ALA A 205 -3.73 23.56 -1.61
C ALA A 205 -5.01 24.38 -1.69
N ALA A 206 -6.18 23.74 -1.54
CA ALA A 206 -7.48 24.42 -1.54
C ALA A 206 -7.60 25.43 -0.37
N LYS A 207 -7.12 25.06 0.82
CA LYS A 207 -7.12 25.96 1.98
C LYS A 207 -6.26 27.19 1.74
N LYS A 208 -5.03 27.02 1.22
CA LYS A 208 -4.15 28.14 0.89
C LYS A 208 -4.74 29.08 -0.16
N ALA A 209 -5.37 28.52 -1.21
CA ALA A 209 -6.03 29.32 -2.24
C ALA A 209 -7.20 30.16 -1.67
N ALA A 210 -7.98 29.59 -0.76
CA ALA A 210 -9.09 30.29 -0.12
C ALA A 210 -8.62 31.41 0.84
N GLU A 211 -7.45 31.30 1.44
CA GLU A 211 -6.85 32.32 2.29
C GLU A 211 -6.34 33.50 1.44
N THR A 212 -5.67 33.22 0.30
CA THR A 212 -5.15 34.25 -0.61
C THR A 212 -6.25 35.07 -1.29
N THR A 213 -7.47 34.53 -1.44
CA THR A 213 -8.61 35.24 -2.08
C THR A 213 -9.32 36.20 -1.12
N LYS A 214 -8.98 36.17 0.17
CA LYS A 214 -9.61 37.04 1.21
C LYS A 214 -8.77 38.29 1.56
N GLU A 215 -7.56 38.37 1.04
CA GLU A 215 -6.72 39.59 1.08
C GLU A 215 -6.93 40.46 -0.19
#